data_53576ee5a270aa6e3ab6671333aae787
#
_entry.id   53576ee5a270aa6e3ab6671333aae787
#
_cell.length_a   1.000
_cell.length_b   1.000
_cell.length_c   1.000
_cell.angle_alpha   90.00
_cell.angle_beta   90.00
_cell.angle_gamma   90.00
#
_symmetry.space_group_name_H-M   'P 1'
#
loop_
_entity.id
_entity.type
_entity.pdbx_description
1 polymer ?
#
loop_
_entity_poly.entity_id
_entity_poly.type
_entity_poly.pdbx_seq_one_letter_code
_entity_poly.pdbx_strand_id
1 'polypeptide(L)'
;MVITVPDRIEERKSTISYWSLAVGSVLLGIAPLAAGEENPQILAREIYADLIAFPSTESHGGSAEIAKYAAGRLIEAGFSEQDVQIMGPSPQIAGVLARFRGRGEREPVLVLAHLDVVEALPEDWSMPPFELVEKDGYFYGRGTADNKAGAAALLANFIRLKREGFEPSRDFVMLLTGDEETAMNSVAYFANEKRDLINAAFALNSDGGTIETEAGKPSAFVVQAAEKVYLTLRLEVTNPGGHSSRPRADNAIYELAEALLRLGAYQFPVSLNDVTRSYFSAAAQFHEPEMAAAMRALAEDRASQADIARLDSLVQLRIAMRTTCVATQLAGGHAENALPQTAAAIVNCRILPQESSDGTIATVRRVLANDAVRVTIDYDAIASPPSPLTADVMDPVVQIAKEMFPGIPVITEMSSGATDGLYLRNVGIPTYGVSALGEDTDDHRAHGRDERIRVQSFYDSVEYWYRLFRAL
;
A
#
# COMPACT_ATOMS: atom_id res chain seq x y z
N MET A 1 54.68 5.83 19.26
CA MET A 1 55.25 7.18 19.23
C MET A 1 54.22 8.07 19.94
N VAL A 2 54.53 8.39 21.19
CA VAL A 2 53.64 9.09 22.14
C VAL A 2 53.91 10.58 21.97
N ILE A 3 52.88 11.41 21.81
CA ILE A 3 52.99 12.85 21.88
C ILE A 3 52.06 13.35 22.96
N THR A 4 52.69 13.91 23.99
CA THR A 4 52.16 14.52 25.20
C THR A 4 51.65 15.94 24.94
N VAL A 5 50.53 16.30 25.63
CA VAL A 5 49.91 17.63 25.70
C VAL A 5 50.55 18.40 26.87
N PRO A 6 50.88 19.70 26.78
CA PRO A 6 51.20 20.52 27.92
C PRO A 6 50.00 21.33 28.47
N ASP A 7 49.86 21.29 29.79
CA ASP A 7 49.06 22.18 30.64
C ASP A 7 49.66 23.61 30.71
N ARG A 8 48.80 24.60 30.83
CA ARG A 8 48.75 25.78 31.71
C ARG A 8 48.10 27.00 31.09
N ILE A 9 47.02 27.44 31.69
CA ILE A 9 46.59 28.83 31.63
C ILE A 9 46.28 29.31 33.05
N GLU A 10 46.96 30.38 33.44
CA GLU A 10 46.93 31.03 34.74
C GLU A 10 45.62 31.81 35.00
N GLU A 11 45.18 31.74 36.26
CA GLU A 11 44.14 32.60 36.84
C GLU A 11 44.62 34.06 36.97
N ARG A 12 43.82 35.01 36.46
CA ARG A 12 43.87 36.40 36.93
C ARG A 12 42.65 36.74 37.74
N LYS A 13 42.85 36.94 39.02
CA LYS A 13 41.92 37.58 39.97
C LYS A 13 41.95 39.08 39.77
N SER A 14 40.79 39.72 39.46
CA SER A 14 40.61 41.16 39.63
C SER A 14 39.43 41.40 40.57
N THR A 15 39.74 42.00 41.66
CA THR A 15 38.83 42.55 42.70
C THR A 15 38.15 43.83 42.21
N ILE A 16 36.81 43.85 42.21
CA ILE A 16 36.04 45.09 42.06
C ILE A 16 35.01 45.16 43.19
N SER A 17 35.03 46.29 43.89
CA SER A 17 34.30 46.65 45.08
C SER A 17 32.80 46.85 44.83
N TYR A 18 32.03 46.48 45.83
CA TYR A 18 30.56 46.62 45.90
C TYR A 18 30.15 48.10 46.08
N TRP A 19 29.22 48.53 45.20
CA TRP A 19 28.33 49.66 45.47
C TRP A 19 26.88 49.16 45.44
N SER A 20 26.19 49.25 46.56
CA SER A 20 24.79 48.86 46.68
C SER A 20 23.91 50.00 46.11
N LEU A 21 23.18 49.71 45.05
CA LEU A 21 22.05 50.55 44.61
C LEU A 21 20.80 49.67 44.63
N ALA A 22 19.88 50.01 45.52
CA ALA A 22 18.55 49.43 45.57
C ALA A 22 17.73 49.89 44.34
N VAL A 23 17.39 48.98 43.46
CA VAL A 23 16.44 49.22 42.36
C VAL A 23 15.22 48.32 42.55
N GLY A 24 14.07 48.95 42.68
CA GLY A 24 12.79 48.26 42.87
C GLY A 24 12.45 47.33 41.71
N SER A 25 12.11 46.10 42.07
CA SER A 25 11.69 45.07 41.14
C SER A 25 10.30 45.38 40.62
N VAL A 26 10.20 45.90 39.37
CA VAL A 26 8.97 45.81 38.58
C VAL A 26 8.99 44.45 37.94
N LEU A 27 8.21 43.51 38.43
CA LEU A 27 7.91 42.24 37.78
C LEU A 27 7.02 42.52 36.52
N LEU A 28 7.66 42.80 35.41
CA LEU A 28 7.02 42.65 34.11
C LEU A 28 6.84 41.14 33.87
N GLY A 29 5.60 40.67 34.01
CA GLY A 29 5.21 39.33 33.59
C GLY A 29 5.50 39.18 32.09
N ILE A 30 6.57 38.48 31.75
CA ILE A 30 6.81 37.97 30.41
C ILE A 30 5.79 36.87 30.23
N ALA A 31 4.64 37.18 29.58
CA ALA A 31 3.79 36.15 29.02
C ALA A 31 4.67 35.29 28.09
N PRO A 32 4.57 33.96 28.14
CA PRO A 32 5.26 33.14 27.15
C PRO A 32 4.78 33.57 25.77
N LEU A 33 5.69 33.97 24.92
CA LEU A 33 5.41 34.07 23.47
C LEU A 33 4.80 32.75 23.06
N ALA A 34 3.56 32.80 22.58
CA ALA A 34 2.94 31.68 21.90
C ALA A 34 3.95 31.22 20.85
N ALA A 35 4.41 29.97 20.96
CA ALA A 35 5.20 29.34 19.91
C ALA A 35 4.39 29.50 18.64
N GLY A 36 4.95 30.19 17.62
CA GLY A 36 4.26 30.41 16.35
C GLY A 36 3.79 29.03 15.85
N GLU A 37 2.54 28.95 15.44
CA GLU A 37 1.99 27.70 14.87
C GLU A 37 2.91 27.30 13.72
N GLU A 38 3.59 26.17 13.90
CA GLU A 38 4.45 25.59 12.85
C GLU A 38 3.55 25.26 11.67
N ASN A 39 3.89 25.75 10.47
CA ASN A 39 3.09 25.49 9.27
C ASN A 39 3.00 23.98 9.04
N PRO A 40 1.81 23.35 9.08
CA PRO A 40 1.66 21.90 8.97
C PRO A 40 2.25 21.32 7.69
N GLN A 41 2.29 22.10 6.61
CA GLN A 41 2.90 21.68 5.35
C GLN A 41 4.42 21.61 5.45
N ILE A 42 5.06 22.49 6.22
CA ILE A 42 6.52 22.45 6.45
C ILE A 42 6.86 21.18 7.23
N LEU A 43 6.16 20.89 8.32
CA LEU A 43 6.34 19.67 9.09
C LEU A 43 6.17 18.41 8.23
N ALA A 44 5.09 18.34 7.46
CA ALA A 44 4.81 17.18 6.61
C ALA A 44 5.91 17.00 5.54
N ARG A 45 6.35 18.10 4.88
CA ARG A 45 7.42 18.04 3.89
C ARG A 45 8.76 17.64 4.48
N GLU A 46 9.10 18.12 5.67
CA GLU A 46 10.32 17.74 6.38
C GLU A 46 10.32 16.23 6.67
N ILE A 47 9.25 15.72 7.30
CA ILE A 47 9.10 14.29 7.57
C ILE A 47 9.19 13.46 6.29
N TYR A 48 8.52 13.91 5.23
CA TYR A 48 8.53 13.23 3.95
C TYR A 48 9.94 13.16 3.34
N ALA A 49 10.68 14.27 3.34
CA ALA A 49 12.06 14.30 2.87
C ALA A 49 12.96 13.36 3.67
N ASP A 50 12.81 13.36 5.00
CA ASP A 50 13.58 12.46 5.86
C ASP A 50 13.24 10.99 5.61
N LEU A 51 11.95 10.64 5.44
CA LEU A 51 11.56 9.27 5.12
C LEU A 51 12.11 8.80 3.76
N ILE A 52 12.09 9.66 2.74
CA ILE A 52 12.67 9.35 1.41
C ILE A 52 14.18 9.10 1.52
N ALA A 53 14.89 9.81 2.39
CA ALA A 53 16.33 9.66 2.56
C ALA A 53 16.78 8.30 3.12
N PHE A 54 15.86 7.51 3.69
CA PHE A 54 16.15 6.14 4.11
C PHE A 54 16.01 5.17 2.92
N PRO A 55 17.08 4.50 2.46
CA PRO A 55 16.97 3.43 1.47
C PRO A 55 16.47 2.14 2.14
N SER A 56 15.19 2.13 2.53
CA SER A 56 14.55 1.03 3.27
C SER A 56 14.18 -0.14 2.36
N THR A 57 15.11 -0.57 1.51
CA THR A 57 14.99 -1.75 0.66
C THR A 57 15.55 -2.98 1.36
N GLU A 58 15.23 -4.18 0.87
CA GLU A 58 15.76 -5.43 1.41
C GLU A 58 17.30 -5.45 1.39
N SER A 59 17.92 -5.01 0.28
CA SER A 59 19.38 -5.00 0.11
C SER A 59 20.11 -4.02 1.03
N HIS A 60 19.43 -2.97 1.50
CA HIS A 60 19.98 -1.95 2.41
C HIS A 60 19.67 -2.22 3.90
N GLY A 61 19.18 -3.40 4.23
CA GLY A 61 18.97 -3.81 5.63
C GLY A 61 17.55 -3.56 6.16
N GLY A 62 16.59 -3.28 5.27
CA GLY A 62 15.17 -3.20 5.59
C GLY A 62 14.74 -1.92 6.30
N SER A 63 13.73 -2.05 7.16
CA SER A 63 12.96 -0.92 7.72
C SER A 63 13.39 -0.45 9.12
N ALA A 64 14.39 -1.08 9.75
CA ALA A 64 14.71 -0.82 11.16
C ALA A 64 15.10 0.63 11.47
N GLU A 65 15.92 1.27 10.62
CA GLU A 65 16.38 2.64 10.88
C GLU A 65 15.28 3.68 10.62
N ILE A 66 14.49 3.51 9.57
CA ILE A 66 13.35 4.40 9.29
C ILE A 66 12.26 4.25 10.36
N ALA A 67 12.07 3.06 10.93
CA ALA A 67 11.16 2.84 12.06
C ALA A 67 11.64 3.57 13.32
N LYS A 68 12.94 3.56 13.61
CA LYS A 68 13.53 4.34 14.73
C LYS A 68 13.32 5.83 14.54
N TYR A 69 13.54 6.34 13.33
CA TYR A 69 13.27 7.73 13.02
C TYR A 69 11.80 8.09 13.29
N ALA A 70 10.85 7.34 12.73
CA ALA A 70 9.42 7.61 12.89
C ALA A 70 8.98 7.57 14.37
N ALA A 71 9.45 6.57 15.14
CA ALA A 71 9.17 6.48 16.56
C ALA A 71 9.78 7.66 17.34
N GLY A 72 11.02 8.06 17.02
CA GLY A 72 11.70 9.22 17.63
C GLY A 72 10.90 10.51 17.44
N ARG A 73 10.39 10.79 16.23
CA ARG A 73 9.57 11.96 15.91
C ARG A 73 8.28 12.01 16.74
N LEU A 74 7.65 10.84 16.98
CA LEU A 74 6.46 10.76 17.85
C LEU A 74 6.79 11.05 19.32
N ILE A 75 7.86 10.48 19.85
CA ILE A 75 8.31 10.72 21.22
C ILE A 75 8.65 12.21 21.43
N GLU A 76 9.37 12.82 20.50
CA GLU A 76 9.69 14.26 20.49
C GLU A 76 8.42 15.13 20.47
N ALA A 77 7.36 14.68 19.82
CA ALA A 77 6.06 15.36 19.80
C ALA A 77 5.24 15.18 21.10
N GLY A 78 5.73 14.39 22.08
CA GLY A 78 5.12 14.19 23.38
C GLY A 78 4.22 12.94 23.50
N PHE A 79 4.37 11.97 22.60
CA PHE A 79 3.81 10.63 22.85
C PHE A 79 4.63 9.91 23.92
N SER A 80 3.97 9.09 24.73
CA SER A 80 4.69 8.29 25.74
C SER A 80 5.40 7.10 25.10
N GLU A 81 6.53 6.67 25.67
CA GLU A 81 7.22 5.45 25.23
C GLU A 81 6.35 4.18 25.34
N GLN A 82 5.33 4.21 26.21
CA GLN A 82 4.37 3.10 26.31
C GLN A 82 3.41 3.04 25.12
N ASP A 83 3.15 4.20 24.50
CA ASP A 83 2.24 4.33 23.37
C ASP A 83 2.96 4.25 22.01
N VAL A 84 4.31 4.24 22.00
CA VAL A 84 5.11 4.13 20.78
C VAL A 84 6.08 2.97 20.91
N GLN A 85 5.92 1.96 20.07
CA GLN A 85 6.70 0.74 20.12
C GLN A 85 7.27 0.40 18.74
N ILE A 86 8.54 0.02 18.71
CA ILE A 86 9.18 -0.53 17.50
C ILE A 86 9.18 -2.05 17.67
N MET A 87 8.55 -2.77 16.77
CA MET A 87 8.47 -4.22 16.81
C MET A 87 8.26 -4.82 15.43
N GLY A 88 8.57 -6.09 15.28
CA GLY A 88 8.43 -6.84 14.05
C GLY A 88 8.91 -8.27 14.20
N PRO A 89 8.85 -9.09 13.14
CA PRO A 89 9.26 -10.49 13.19
C PRO A 89 10.78 -10.67 13.30
N SER A 90 11.56 -9.67 12.93
CA SER A 90 13.02 -9.67 13.04
C SER A 90 13.56 -8.26 13.27
N PRO A 91 14.83 -8.11 13.69
CA PRO A 91 15.45 -6.79 13.84
C PRO A 91 15.52 -5.96 12.54
N GLN A 92 15.56 -6.60 11.37
CA GLN A 92 15.62 -5.96 10.06
C GLN A 92 14.22 -5.58 9.55
N ILE A 93 13.21 -6.35 9.92
CA ILE A 93 11.80 -6.16 9.54
C ILE A 93 11.08 -5.58 10.74
N ALA A 94 11.26 -4.29 10.98
CA ALA A 94 10.68 -3.57 12.10
C ALA A 94 9.69 -2.51 11.63
N GLY A 95 8.55 -2.46 12.28
CA GLY A 95 7.53 -1.44 12.10
C GLY A 95 7.35 -0.58 13.36
N VAL A 96 6.50 0.42 13.27
CA VAL A 96 6.11 1.29 14.39
C VAL A 96 4.64 1.09 14.69
N LEU A 97 4.34 0.75 15.93
CA LEU A 97 3.00 0.81 16.48
C LEU A 97 2.90 2.04 17.38
N ALA A 98 2.00 2.97 17.05
CA ALA A 98 1.78 4.16 17.86
C ALA A 98 0.30 4.32 18.21
N ARG A 99 -0.02 4.55 19.47
CA ARG A 99 -1.39 4.75 19.95
C ARG A 99 -1.63 6.21 20.33
N PHE A 100 -2.56 6.83 19.63
CA PHE A 100 -3.13 8.12 20.01
C PHE A 100 -4.38 7.85 20.87
N ARG A 101 -4.27 8.08 22.17
CA ARG A 101 -5.36 7.79 23.10
C ARG A 101 -6.50 8.79 22.95
N GLY A 102 -7.71 8.27 22.91
CA GLY A 102 -8.96 9.04 22.94
C GLY A 102 -9.74 8.81 24.23
N ARG A 103 -10.98 9.26 24.25
CA ARG A 103 -11.88 9.14 25.41
C ARG A 103 -12.47 7.74 25.58
N GLY A 104 -12.25 6.82 24.64
CA GLY A 104 -12.74 5.44 24.71
C GLY A 104 -14.26 5.30 24.53
N GLU A 105 -14.91 6.24 23.87
CA GLU A 105 -16.36 6.24 23.63
C GLU A 105 -16.75 5.28 22.49
N ARG A 106 -15.81 4.93 21.62
CA ARG A 106 -15.97 4.03 20.47
C ARG A 106 -14.76 3.10 20.38
N GLU A 107 -14.90 1.99 19.62
CA GLU A 107 -13.78 1.10 19.33
C GLU A 107 -12.68 1.82 18.54
N PRO A 108 -11.40 1.42 18.73
CA PRO A 108 -10.28 2.03 18.02
C PRO A 108 -10.40 1.97 16.50
N VAL A 109 -9.70 2.86 15.82
CA VAL A 109 -9.45 2.79 14.37
C VAL A 109 -7.96 2.56 14.15
N LEU A 110 -7.62 1.58 13.30
CA LEU A 110 -6.27 1.35 12.85
C LEU A 110 -6.00 2.20 11.59
N VAL A 111 -4.85 2.86 11.53
CA VAL A 111 -4.37 3.54 10.31
C VAL A 111 -3.01 3.00 9.96
N LEU A 112 -2.76 2.72 8.68
CA LEU A 112 -1.53 2.05 8.29
C LEU A 112 -0.92 2.60 7.00
N ALA A 113 0.39 2.43 6.91
CA ALA A 113 1.25 2.66 5.76
C ALA A 113 2.46 1.72 5.87
N HIS A 114 3.20 1.52 4.79
CA HIS A 114 4.47 0.82 4.87
C HIS A 114 5.67 1.77 4.73
N LEU A 115 6.81 1.36 5.29
CA LEU A 115 8.05 2.13 5.35
C LEU A 115 9.11 1.65 4.37
N ASP A 116 9.02 0.39 3.97
CA ASP A 116 9.91 -0.22 3.00
C ASP A 116 9.58 0.23 1.57
N VAL A 117 10.48 -0.02 0.67
CA VAL A 117 10.35 0.31 -0.74
C VAL A 117 11.06 -0.75 -1.59
N VAL A 118 10.61 -0.94 -2.83
CA VAL A 118 11.33 -1.75 -3.81
C VAL A 118 12.70 -1.15 -4.15
N GLU A 119 13.60 -1.97 -4.70
CA GLU A 119 14.94 -1.55 -5.08
C GLU A 119 14.92 -0.38 -6.08
N ALA A 120 15.91 0.51 -5.94
CA ALA A 120 16.13 1.62 -6.86
C ALA A 120 17.64 1.76 -7.13
N LEU A 121 18.06 1.35 -8.33
CA LEU A 121 19.45 1.44 -8.74
C LEU A 121 19.73 2.86 -9.25
N PRO A 122 20.68 3.61 -8.64
CA PRO A 122 20.95 5.00 -9.02
C PRO A 122 21.27 5.20 -10.51
N GLU A 123 21.87 4.20 -11.16
CA GLU A 123 22.19 4.23 -12.59
C GLU A 123 20.96 4.21 -13.52
N ASP A 124 19.81 3.74 -13.03
CA ASP A 124 18.57 3.70 -13.80
C ASP A 124 17.74 5.00 -13.65
N TRP A 125 18.10 5.85 -12.68
CA TRP A 125 17.35 7.05 -12.35
C TRP A 125 17.99 8.31 -12.94
N SER A 126 17.16 9.29 -13.32
CA SER A 126 17.64 10.59 -13.79
C SER A 126 17.94 11.57 -12.63
N MET A 127 17.55 11.22 -11.40
CA MET A 127 17.77 11.95 -10.14
C MET A 127 18.12 10.96 -9.03
N PRO A 128 18.75 11.40 -7.91
CA PRO A 128 19.01 10.50 -6.79
C PRO A 128 17.70 9.88 -6.24
N PRO A 129 17.55 8.53 -6.21
CA PRO A 129 16.30 7.90 -5.82
C PRO A 129 15.94 8.06 -4.33
N PHE A 130 16.93 8.31 -3.47
CA PHE A 130 16.75 8.49 -2.03
C PHE A 130 16.99 9.94 -1.58
N GLU A 131 16.57 10.88 -2.41
CA GLU A 131 16.54 12.31 -2.12
C GLU A 131 15.19 12.86 -2.62
N LEU A 132 14.45 13.58 -1.77
CA LEU A 132 13.20 14.21 -2.20
C LEU A 132 13.49 15.42 -3.08
N VAL A 133 13.41 15.26 -4.39
CA VAL A 133 13.64 16.32 -5.36
C VAL A 133 12.32 16.93 -5.82
N GLU A 134 12.14 18.24 -5.56
CA GLU A 134 11.00 18.99 -6.09
C GLU A 134 11.36 19.62 -7.43
N LYS A 135 10.64 19.22 -8.49
CA LYS A 135 10.88 19.73 -9.85
C LYS A 135 9.61 19.67 -10.68
N ASP A 136 9.36 20.71 -11.46
CA ASP A 136 8.24 20.81 -12.43
C ASP A 136 6.86 20.51 -11.80
N GLY A 137 6.68 20.85 -10.51
CA GLY A 137 5.44 20.62 -9.77
C GLY A 137 5.25 19.21 -9.23
N TYR A 138 6.30 18.38 -9.26
CA TYR A 138 6.33 17.02 -8.72
C TYR A 138 7.41 16.86 -7.66
N PHE A 139 7.16 15.97 -6.71
CA PHE A 139 8.15 15.35 -5.84
C PHE A 139 8.63 14.06 -6.47
N TYR A 140 9.94 13.92 -6.64
CA TYR A 140 10.61 12.74 -7.16
C TYR A 140 11.38 12.04 -6.04
N GLY A 141 11.44 10.72 -6.08
CA GLY A 141 12.16 9.85 -5.17
C GLY A 141 11.49 8.49 -5.03
N ARG A 142 12.22 7.45 -4.64
CA ARG A 142 11.66 6.14 -4.37
C ARG A 142 10.80 6.18 -3.10
N GLY A 143 9.55 5.75 -3.21
CA GLY A 143 8.55 5.83 -2.15
C GLY A 143 7.72 7.12 -2.19
N THR A 144 7.89 7.97 -3.21
CA THR A 144 7.09 9.19 -3.32
C THR A 144 5.62 8.92 -3.61
N ALA A 145 5.30 7.85 -4.29
CA ALA A 145 3.93 7.38 -4.45
C ALA A 145 3.67 6.20 -3.50
N ASP A 146 4.62 5.26 -3.37
CA ASP A 146 4.46 3.96 -2.76
C ASP A 146 5.53 3.69 -1.70
N ASN A 147 5.29 3.83 -0.37
CA ASN A 147 4.12 4.47 0.28
C ASN A 147 4.57 5.50 1.33
N LYS A 148 5.81 6.08 1.19
CA LYS A 148 6.35 7.03 2.17
C LYS A 148 5.58 8.35 2.22
N ALA A 149 4.87 8.74 1.13
CA ALA A 149 3.96 9.88 1.18
C ALA A 149 2.82 9.64 2.17
N GLY A 150 2.21 8.45 2.12
CA GLY A 150 1.17 8.04 3.06
C GLY A 150 1.69 7.98 4.49
N ALA A 151 2.85 7.34 4.69
CA ALA A 151 3.50 7.29 6.01
C ALA A 151 3.80 8.70 6.56
N ALA A 152 4.30 9.61 5.72
CA ALA A 152 4.56 11.01 6.10
C ALA A 152 3.27 11.76 6.47
N ALA A 153 2.20 11.57 5.69
CA ALA A 153 0.90 12.20 5.98
C ALA A 153 0.33 11.74 7.33
N LEU A 154 0.38 10.43 7.62
CA LEU A 154 -0.08 9.88 8.90
C LEU A 154 0.77 10.39 10.07
N LEU A 155 2.10 10.29 9.95
CA LEU A 155 3.04 10.69 10.99
C LEU A 155 2.95 12.20 11.30
N ALA A 156 2.90 13.05 10.27
CA ALA A 156 2.76 14.50 10.43
C ALA A 156 1.46 14.87 11.14
N ASN A 157 0.35 14.19 10.80
CA ASN A 157 -0.94 14.46 11.43
C ASN A 157 -1.01 13.96 12.88
N PHE A 158 -0.41 12.83 13.22
CA PHE A 158 -0.30 12.40 14.62
C PHE A 158 0.47 13.43 15.43
N ILE A 159 1.60 13.91 14.93
CA ILE A 159 2.41 14.96 15.59
C ILE A 159 1.62 16.26 15.72
N ARG A 160 0.99 16.72 14.63
CA ARG A 160 0.18 17.95 14.62
C ARG A 160 -0.95 17.89 15.64
N LEU A 161 -1.78 16.85 15.58
CA LEU A 161 -2.94 16.67 16.46
C LEU A 161 -2.50 16.56 17.94
N LYS A 162 -1.36 15.92 18.22
CA LYS A 162 -0.79 15.83 19.56
C LYS A 162 -0.40 17.21 20.10
N ARG A 163 0.28 18.03 19.28
CA ARG A 163 0.68 19.40 19.62
C ARG A 163 -0.52 20.34 19.79
N GLU A 164 -1.59 20.13 18.99
CA GLU A 164 -2.85 20.86 19.11
C GLU A 164 -3.68 20.46 20.34
N GLY A 165 -3.29 19.41 21.07
CA GLY A 165 -4.04 18.91 22.23
C GLY A 165 -5.37 18.27 21.85
N PHE A 166 -5.46 17.67 20.66
CA PHE A 166 -6.66 17.00 20.18
C PHE A 166 -7.03 15.80 21.05
N GLU A 167 -8.29 15.70 21.46
CA GLU A 167 -8.83 14.60 22.25
C GLU A 167 -9.94 13.88 21.44
N PRO A 168 -9.61 12.81 20.69
CA PRO A 168 -10.58 12.09 19.89
C PRO A 168 -11.56 11.28 20.74
N SER A 169 -12.73 10.92 20.14
CA SER A 169 -13.74 10.07 20.80
C SER A 169 -13.26 8.63 21.01
N ARG A 170 -12.30 8.18 20.19
CA ARG A 170 -11.73 6.82 20.15
C ARG A 170 -10.21 6.87 20.02
N ASP A 171 -9.57 5.77 20.35
CA ASP A 171 -8.14 5.63 20.06
C ASP A 171 -7.91 5.54 18.56
N PHE A 172 -6.83 6.18 18.08
CA PHE A 172 -6.23 5.85 16.79
C PHE A 172 -4.97 5.03 17.03
N VAL A 173 -4.83 3.93 16.32
CA VAL A 173 -3.63 3.10 16.32
C VAL A 173 -2.97 3.24 14.96
N MET A 174 -1.77 3.81 14.92
CA MET A 174 -0.98 3.88 13.69
C MET A 174 -0.04 2.68 13.66
N LEU A 175 -0.06 1.95 12.56
CA LEU A 175 0.85 0.85 12.25
C LEU A 175 1.63 1.21 10.98
N LEU A 176 2.92 1.44 11.12
CA LEU A 176 3.84 1.58 9.99
C LEU A 176 4.59 0.27 9.84
N THR A 177 4.33 -0.46 8.78
CA THR A 177 4.91 -1.79 8.50
C THR A 177 6.25 -1.69 7.80
N GLY A 178 6.98 -2.78 7.65
CA GLY A 178 8.37 -2.72 7.24
C GLY A 178 8.82 -3.67 6.13
N ASP A 179 7.93 -4.44 5.52
CA ASP A 179 8.23 -5.40 4.44
C ASP A 179 7.02 -5.72 3.56
N GLU A 180 6.19 -4.72 3.30
CA GLU A 180 5.00 -4.84 2.44
C GLU A 180 5.39 -5.27 1.03
N GLU A 181 6.42 -4.64 0.49
CA GLU A 181 6.95 -4.81 -0.86
C GLU A 181 7.65 -6.17 -1.11
N THR A 182 7.78 -6.99 -0.08
CA THR A 182 8.47 -8.26 -0.18
C THR A 182 7.61 -9.44 0.31
N ALA A 183 7.57 -9.68 1.60
CA ALA A 183 6.92 -10.88 2.16
C ALA A 183 5.77 -10.59 3.13
N MET A 184 5.49 -9.31 3.43
CA MET A 184 4.44 -8.86 4.36
C MET A 184 4.49 -9.54 5.75
N ASN A 185 5.70 -9.96 6.18
CA ASN A 185 5.87 -10.64 7.47
C ASN A 185 5.57 -9.73 8.64
N SER A 186 5.80 -8.42 8.52
CA SER A 186 5.53 -7.46 9.59
C SER A 186 4.04 -7.34 9.88
N VAL A 187 3.19 -7.16 8.87
CA VAL A 187 1.74 -7.15 9.09
C VAL A 187 1.22 -8.51 9.53
N ALA A 188 1.76 -9.61 8.97
CA ALA A 188 1.43 -10.97 9.39
C ALA A 188 1.76 -11.20 10.88
N TYR A 189 2.90 -10.70 11.37
CA TYR A 189 3.29 -10.73 12.77
C TYR A 189 2.27 -9.98 13.66
N PHE A 190 1.88 -8.78 13.28
CA PHE A 190 0.87 -8.03 14.03
C PHE A 190 -0.50 -8.74 14.00
N ALA A 191 -0.92 -9.22 12.84
CA ALA A 191 -2.22 -9.89 12.68
C ALA A 191 -2.32 -11.19 13.49
N ASN A 192 -1.25 -12.00 13.53
CA ASN A 192 -1.29 -13.33 14.12
C ASN A 192 -0.75 -13.39 15.57
N GLU A 193 0.27 -12.57 15.90
CA GLU A 193 0.94 -12.67 17.20
C GLU A 193 0.66 -11.48 18.12
N LYS A 194 0.27 -10.33 17.56
CA LYS A 194 0.02 -9.07 18.29
C LYS A 194 -1.37 -8.51 18.04
N ARG A 195 -2.32 -9.38 17.71
CA ARG A 195 -3.70 -9.01 17.37
C ARG A 195 -4.36 -8.06 18.37
N ASP A 196 -4.09 -8.25 19.68
CA ASP A 196 -4.65 -7.42 20.74
C ASP A 196 -4.15 -5.97 20.68
N LEU A 197 -2.94 -5.72 20.16
CA LEU A 197 -2.37 -4.37 20.04
C LEU A 197 -2.99 -3.58 18.88
N ILE A 198 -3.45 -4.28 17.83
CA ILE A 198 -4.03 -3.69 16.63
C ILE A 198 -5.55 -3.88 16.53
N ASN A 199 -6.20 -4.31 17.64
CA ASN A 199 -7.65 -4.50 17.64
C ASN A 199 -8.37 -3.18 17.34
N ALA A 200 -9.21 -3.18 16.28
CA ALA A 200 -9.91 -2.00 15.80
C ALA A 200 -11.25 -2.38 15.17
N ALA A 201 -12.18 -1.45 15.14
CA ALA A 201 -13.46 -1.59 14.44
C ALA A 201 -13.24 -1.76 12.92
N PHE A 202 -12.26 -1.03 12.40
CA PHE A 202 -11.82 -1.08 11.01
C PHE A 202 -10.42 -0.48 10.88
N ALA A 203 -9.81 -0.67 9.71
CA ALA A 203 -8.52 -0.09 9.35
C ALA A 203 -8.63 0.80 8.10
N LEU A 204 -7.87 1.88 8.09
CA LEU A 204 -7.70 2.79 6.95
C LEU A 204 -6.25 2.71 6.49
N ASN A 205 -6.06 2.24 5.26
CA ASN A 205 -4.74 2.06 4.67
C ASN A 205 -4.42 3.21 3.71
N SER A 206 -3.30 3.88 3.93
CA SER A 206 -2.82 4.92 3.02
C SER A 206 -2.18 4.35 1.74
N ASP A 207 -1.98 3.03 1.72
CA ASP A 207 -1.44 2.27 0.59
C ASP A 207 -2.56 1.71 -0.28
N GLY A 208 -3.48 2.53 -0.66
CA GLY A 208 -4.61 2.17 -1.52
C GLY A 208 -5.67 3.25 -1.53
N GLY A 209 -6.50 3.23 -2.57
CA GLY A 209 -7.46 4.28 -2.81
C GLY A 209 -6.79 5.62 -3.11
N THR A 210 -7.03 6.15 -4.28
CA THR A 210 -6.32 7.32 -4.81
C THR A 210 -7.30 8.41 -5.24
N ILE A 211 -6.77 9.55 -5.64
CA ILE A 211 -7.50 10.50 -6.46
C ILE A 211 -7.02 10.33 -7.90
N GLU A 212 -7.85 9.73 -8.75
CA GLU A 212 -7.53 9.71 -10.17
C GLU A 212 -7.45 11.14 -10.72
N THR A 213 -6.41 11.42 -11.49
CA THR A 213 -6.13 12.73 -12.03
C THR A 213 -5.97 12.63 -13.55
N GLU A 214 -6.80 13.37 -14.28
CA GLU A 214 -6.72 13.50 -15.74
C GLU A 214 -6.26 14.91 -16.12
N ALA A 215 -5.21 15.01 -16.91
CA ALA A 215 -4.62 16.28 -17.31
C ALA A 215 -4.38 17.25 -16.12
N GLY A 216 -3.96 16.71 -14.98
CA GLY A 216 -3.67 17.46 -13.77
C GLY A 216 -4.90 17.92 -12.96
N LYS A 217 -6.08 17.37 -13.23
CA LYS A 217 -7.31 17.68 -12.49
C LYS A 217 -7.90 16.39 -11.89
N PRO A 218 -8.31 16.41 -10.61
CA PRO A 218 -9.04 15.33 -10.01
C PRO A 218 -10.27 14.93 -10.82
N SER A 219 -10.42 13.62 -11.12
CA SER A 219 -11.54 13.07 -11.89
C SER A 219 -12.40 12.13 -11.07
N ALA A 220 -11.81 11.35 -10.15
CA ALA A 220 -12.52 10.48 -9.23
C ALA A 220 -11.77 10.36 -7.90
N PHE A 221 -12.51 10.14 -6.80
CA PHE A 221 -11.96 9.71 -5.52
C PHE A 221 -12.21 8.21 -5.36
N VAL A 222 -11.16 7.42 -5.27
CA VAL A 222 -11.22 5.96 -5.22
C VAL A 222 -11.06 5.48 -3.78
N VAL A 223 -11.95 4.59 -3.34
CA VAL A 223 -11.87 3.87 -2.06
C VAL A 223 -11.66 2.40 -2.34
N GLN A 224 -10.49 1.87 -2.01
CA GLN A 224 -10.23 0.45 -2.13
C GLN A 224 -10.88 -0.31 -0.96
N ALA A 225 -11.80 -1.22 -1.24
CA ALA A 225 -12.48 -2.01 -0.22
C ALA A 225 -12.35 -3.53 -0.43
N ALA A 226 -11.64 -3.95 -1.45
CA ALA A 226 -11.34 -5.35 -1.74
C ALA A 226 -10.01 -5.49 -2.49
N GLU A 227 -9.48 -6.71 -2.51
CA GLU A 227 -8.29 -7.10 -3.26
C GLU A 227 -8.49 -8.47 -3.87
N LYS A 228 -7.87 -8.71 -5.03
CA LYS A 228 -7.80 -10.05 -5.59
C LYS A 228 -6.83 -10.93 -4.81
N VAL A 229 -7.18 -12.20 -4.71
CA VAL A 229 -6.34 -13.20 -4.04
C VAL A 229 -5.28 -13.70 -5.03
N TYR A 230 -4.03 -13.63 -4.62
CA TYR A 230 -2.88 -14.06 -5.40
C TYR A 230 -2.63 -15.55 -5.22
N LEU A 231 -2.48 -16.30 -6.32
CA LEU A 231 -2.14 -17.72 -6.31
C LEU A 231 -1.16 -18.00 -7.45
N THR A 232 -0.07 -18.70 -7.15
CA THR A 232 0.85 -19.19 -8.18
C THR A 232 0.84 -20.69 -8.26
N LEU A 233 0.60 -21.19 -9.47
CA LEU A 233 0.60 -22.61 -9.79
C LEU A 233 1.80 -22.95 -10.67
N ARG A 234 2.42 -24.11 -10.41
CA ARG A 234 3.38 -24.74 -11.27
C ARG A 234 2.70 -25.87 -12.02
N LEU A 235 2.73 -25.81 -13.34
CA LEU A 235 2.30 -26.86 -14.24
C LEU A 235 3.54 -27.60 -14.74
N GLU A 236 3.54 -28.93 -14.70
CA GLU A 236 4.69 -29.72 -15.12
C GLU A 236 4.25 -30.99 -15.84
N VAL A 237 4.88 -31.26 -16.98
CA VAL A 237 4.75 -32.50 -17.72
C VAL A 237 6.11 -33.18 -17.74
N THR A 238 6.15 -34.49 -17.47
CA THR A 238 7.36 -35.30 -17.53
C THR A 238 7.23 -36.39 -18.57
N ASN A 239 8.36 -36.74 -19.21
CA ASN A 239 8.42 -37.69 -20.31
C ASN A 239 9.75 -38.48 -20.22
N PRO A 240 9.85 -39.76 -20.63
CA PRO A 240 11.09 -40.47 -20.65
C PRO A 240 12.20 -39.87 -21.53
N GLY A 241 11.83 -38.94 -22.43
CA GLY A 241 12.77 -38.34 -23.39
C GLY A 241 13.14 -39.30 -24.54
N GLY A 242 14.25 -39.02 -25.20
CA GLY A 242 14.77 -39.85 -26.28
C GLY A 242 15.56 -39.05 -27.30
N HIS A 243 16.00 -39.67 -28.37
CA HIS A 243 16.74 -39.04 -29.46
C HIS A 243 15.73 -38.31 -30.37
N SER A 244 16.00 -37.06 -30.75
CA SER A 244 15.08 -36.23 -31.56
C SER A 244 14.75 -36.82 -32.96
N SER A 245 15.66 -37.64 -33.51
CA SER A 245 15.41 -38.35 -34.79
C SER A 245 14.38 -39.47 -34.67
N ARG A 246 13.92 -39.79 -33.45
CA ARG A 246 12.88 -40.81 -33.20
C ARG A 246 11.75 -40.18 -32.44
N PRO A 247 10.90 -39.35 -33.12
CA PRO A 247 9.83 -38.61 -32.47
C PRO A 247 8.83 -39.56 -31.81
N ARG A 248 8.34 -39.15 -30.61
CA ARG A 248 7.31 -39.84 -29.85
C ARG A 248 5.99 -39.08 -29.99
N ALA A 249 4.88 -39.77 -29.80
CA ALA A 249 3.56 -39.11 -29.73
C ALA A 249 3.40 -38.28 -28.46
N ASP A 250 4.02 -38.72 -27.35
CA ASP A 250 4.04 -38.07 -26.05
C ASP A 250 5.26 -37.14 -25.92
N ASN A 251 5.12 -35.87 -26.19
CA ASN A 251 6.18 -34.87 -26.04
C ASN A 251 5.80 -33.86 -24.95
N ALA A 252 6.61 -33.74 -23.91
CA ALA A 252 6.30 -32.90 -22.76
C ALA A 252 6.05 -31.42 -23.14
N ILE A 253 6.80 -30.87 -24.10
CA ILE A 253 6.57 -29.51 -24.60
C ILE A 253 5.21 -29.39 -25.29
N TYR A 254 4.84 -30.35 -26.16
CA TYR A 254 3.59 -30.26 -26.91
C TYR A 254 2.38 -30.45 -25.98
N GLU A 255 2.44 -31.37 -25.05
CA GLU A 255 1.37 -31.61 -24.08
C GLU A 255 1.15 -30.37 -23.17
N LEU A 256 2.24 -29.75 -22.67
CA LEU A 256 2.14 -28.52 -21.88
C LEU A 256 1.61 -27.37 -22.72
N ALA A 257 2.07 -27.19 -23.95
CA ALA A 257 1.62 -26.13 -24.86
C ALA A 257 0.11 -26.21 -25.14
N GLU A 258 -0.41 -27.43 -25.46
CA GLU A 258 -1.84 -27.63 -25.63
C GLU A 258 -2.65 -27.32 -24.38
N ALA A 259 -2.17 -27.69 -23.22
CA ALA A 259 -2.81 -27.38 -21.95
C ALA A 259 -2.85 -25.87 -21.68
N LEU A 260 -1.74 -25.16 -21.96
CA LEU A 260 -1.66 -23.70 -21.81
C LEU A 260 -2.57 -22.96 -22.80
N LEU A 261 -2.69 -23.46 -24.05
CA LEU A 261 -3.64 -22.88 -25.02
C LEU A 261 -5.09 -23.02 -24.55
N ARG A 262 -5.48 -24.19 -23.97
CA ARG A 262 -6.82 -24.37 -23.38
C ARG A 262 -7.05 -23.39 -22.21
N LEU A 263 -6.06 -23.23 -21.34
CA LEU A 263 -6.15 -22.29 -20.22
C LEU A 263 -6.26 -20.84 -20.70
N GLY A 264 -5.44 -20.45 -21.68
CA GLY A 264 -5.46 -19.07 -22.24
C GLY A 264 -6.76 -18.73 -22.97
N ALA A 265 -7.47 -19.73 -23.50
CA ALA A 265 -8.78 -19.54 -24.15
C ALA A 265 -9.95 -19.58 -23.15
N TYR A 266 -9.73 -20.02 -21.91
CA TYR A 266 -10.79 -20.16 -20.92
C TYR A 266 -11.13 -18.82 -20.25
N GLN A 267 -12.40 -18.52 -20.17
CA GLN A 267 -12.92 -17.39 -19.40
C GLN A 267 -13.62 -17.90 -18.15
N PHE A 268 -13.13 -17.48 -16.99
CA PHE A 268 -13.81 -17.74 -15.73
C PHE A 268 -15.19 -17.08 -15.71
N PRO A 269 -16.15 -17.62 -14.97
CA PRO A 269 -17.48 -17.02 -14.85
C PRO A 269 -17.43 -15.57 -14.34
N VAL A 270 -18.44 -14.78 -14.70
CA VAL A 270 -18.66 -13.46 -14.11
C VAL A 270 -19.16 -13.66 -12.67
N SER A 271 -18.55 -12.95 -11.73
CA SER A 271 -18.97 -12.94 -10.34
C SER A 271 -18.69 -11.56 -9.73
N LEU A 272 -19.69 -10.96 -9.08
CA LEU A 272 -19.56 -9.68 -8.41
C LEU A 272 -19.75 -9.84 -6.90
N ASN A 273 -19.01 -9.04 -6.14
CA ASN A 273 -19.27 -8.74 -4.74
C ASN A 273 -19.84 -7.32 -4.61
N ASP A 274 -20.18 -6.88 -3.39
CA ASP A 274 -20.77 -5.55 -3.18
C ASP A 274 -19.84 -4.41 -3.63
N VAL A 275 -18.52 -4.57 -3.47
CA VAL A 275 -17.53 -3.58 -3.88
C VAL A 275 -17.49 -3.43 -5.41
N THR A 276 -17.40 -4.55 -6.13
CA THR A 276 -17.37 -4.52 -7.61
C THR A 276 -18.72 -4.13 -8.20
N ARG A 277 -19.82 -4.48 -7.54
CA ARG A 277 -21.16 -4.03 -7.92
C ARG A 277 -21.29 -2.51 -7.81
N SER A 278 -20.83 -1.94 -6.69
CA SER A 278 -20.76 -0.50 -6.48
C SER A 278 -19.85 0.17 -7.51
N TYR A 279 -18.68 -0.43 -7.80
CA TYR A 279 -17.78 0.03 -8.86
C TYR A 279 -18.49 0.15 -10.22
N PHE A 280 -19.08 -0.93 -10.72
CA PHE A 280 -19.76 -0.93 -12.02
C PHE A 280 -20.90 0.08 -12.10
N SER A 281 -21.62 0.30 -11.00
CA SER A 281 -22.67 1.32 -10.94
C SER A 281 -22.11 2.75 -11.00
N ALA A 282 -21.09 3.05 -10.20
CA ALA A 282 -20.54 4.39 -10.06
C ALA A 282 -19.63 4.78 -11.25
N ALA A 283 -18.75 3.89 -11.69
CA ALA A 283 -17.81 4.14 -12.78
C ALA A 283 -18.47 4.22 -14.17
N ALA A 284 -19.72 3.75 -14.31
CA ALA A 284 -20.45 3.83 -15.56
C ALA A 284 -20.51 5.26 -16.17
N GLN A 285 -20.44 6.30 -15.34
CA GLN A 285 -20.49 7.69 -15.80
C GLN A 285 -19.27 8.15 -16.62
N PHE A 286 -18.16 7.42 -16.53
CA PHE A 286 -16.92 7.73 -17.27
C PHE A 286 -16.83 7.04 -18.65
N HIS A 287 -17.84 6.25 -18.99
CA HIS A 287 -17.82 5.47 -20.22
C HIS A 287 -18.89 5.95 -21.21
N GLU A 288 -18.66 5.64 -22.49
CA GLU A 288 -19.62 5.89 -23.54
C GLU A 288 -20.98 5.23 -23.25
N PRO A 289 -22.11 5.79 -23.75
CA PRO A 289 -23.45 5.41 -23.34
C PRO A 289 -23.76 3.90 -23.37
N GLU A 290 -23.26 3.19 -24.37
CA GLU A 290 -23.49 1.74 -24.51
C GLU A 290 -22.70 0.92 -23.49
N MET A 291 -21.45 1.30 -23.22
CA MET A 291 -20.63 0.69 -22.18
C MET A 291 -21.20 0.99 -20.79
N ALA A 292 -21.57 2.23 -20.55
CA ALA A 292 -22.25 2.67 -19.32
C ALA A 292 -23.55 1.91 -19.04
N ALA A 293 -24.36 1.64 -20.09
CA ALA A 293 -25.56 0.85 -19.96
C ALA A 293 -25.26 -0.61 -19.59
N ALA A 294 -24.24 -1.22 -20.22
CA ALA A 294 -23.79 -2.58 -19.92
C ALA A 294 -23.26 -2.69 -18.48
N MET A 295 -22.48 -1.70 -18.01
CA MET A 295 -21.98 -1.65 -16.62
C MET A 295 -23.12 -1.60 -15.62
N ARG A 296 -24.10 -0.72 -15.80
CA ARG A 296 -25.28 -0.64 -14.93
C ARG A 296 -26.12 -1.92 -14.97
N ALA A 297 -26.31 -2.50 -16.16
CA ALA A 297 -27.02 -3.77 -16.30
C ALA A 297 -26.32 -4.90 -15.53
N LEU A 298 -24.97 -4.94 -15.58
CA LEU A 298 -24.20 -5.92 -14.81
C LEU A 298 -24.35 -5.70 -13.30
N ALA A 299 -24.24 -4.46 -12.84
CA ALA A 299 -24.39 -4.12 -11.43
C ALA A 299 -25.78 -4.51 -10.86
N GLU A 300 -26.81 -4.53 -11.71
CA GLU A 300 -28.20 -4.87 -11.37
C GLU A 300 -28.59 -6.32 -11.72
N ASP A 301 -27.63 -7.21 -12.02
CA ASP A 301 -27.81 -8.61 -12.42
C ASP A 301 -28.76 -8.78 -13.64
N ARG A 302 -28.76 -7.81 -14.55
CA ARG A 302 -29.60 -7.77 -15.76
C ARG A 302 -28.80 -7.82 -17.08
N ALA A 303 -27.46 -7.96 -16.97
CA ALA A 303 -26.60 -7.95 -18.15
C ALA A 303 -26.87 -9.13 -19.10
N SER A 304 -27.07 -8.84 -20.36
CA SER A 304 -27.13 -9.84 -21.42
C SER A 304 -25.74 -10.37 -21.78
N GLN A 305 -25.69 -11.46 -22.56
CA GLN A 305 -24.43 -11.97 -23.10
C GLN A 305 -23.71 -10.94 -23.98
N ALA A 306 -24.46 -10.07 -24.67
CA ALA A 306 -23.87 -8.99 -25.48
C ALA A 306 -23.26 -7.90 -24.57
N ASP A 307 -23.88 -7.56 -23.45
CA ASP A 307 -23.33 -6.64 -22.47
C ASP A 307 -22.03 -7.19 -21.87
N ILE A 308 -22.03 -8.46 -21.45
CA ILE A 308 -20.85 -9.13 -20.92
C ILE A 308 -19.70 -9.13 -21.94
N ALA A 309 -19.99 -9.47 -23.22
CA ALA A 309 -18.96 -9.46 -24.28
C ALA A 309 -18.40 -8.04 -24.49
N ARG A 310 -19.24 -7.01 -24.37
CA ARG A 310 -18.81 -5.60 -24.43
C ARG A 310 -17.90 -5.25 -23.27
N LEU A 311 -18.26 -5.63 -22.06
CA LEU A 311 -17.43 -5.40 -20.86
C LEU A 311 -16.09 -6.15 -20.92
N ASP A 312 -16.09 -7.40 -21.42
CA ASP A 312 -14.88 -8.19 -21.62
C ASP A 312 -13.88 -7.58 -22.63
N SER A 313 -14.32 -6.63 -23.47
CA SER A 313 -13.44 -5.95 -24.44
C SER A 313 -12.44 -4.99 -23.77
N LEU A 314 -12.76 -4.51 -22.55
CA LEU A 314 -11.86 -3.68 -21.76
C LEU A 314 -11.22 -4.52 -20.63
N VAL A 315 -9.89 -4.55 -20.61
CA VAL A 315 -9.14 -5.37 -19.65
C VAL A 315 -9.50 -5.02 -18.22
N GLN A 316 -9.60 -3.74 -17.88
CA GLN A 316 -9.93 -3.25 -16.53
C GLN A 316 -11.30 -3.76 -16.07
N LEU A 317 -12.32 -3.70 -16.92
CA LEU A 317 -13.66 -4.19 -16.58
C LEU A 317 -13.68 -5.72 -16.47
N ARG A 318 -12.97 -6.42 -17.37
CA ARG A 318 -12.85 -7.87 -17.33
C ARG A 318 -12.22 -8.37 -16.03
N ILE A 319 -11.11 -7.78 -15.59
CA ILE A 319 -10.44 -8.18 -14.35
C ILE A 319 -11.27 -7.85 -13.10
N ALA A 320 -12.13 -6.83 -13.15
CA ALA A 320 -13.02 -6.49 -12.05
C ALA A 320 -14.18 -7.48 -11.88
N MET A 321 -14.57 -8.22 -12.92
CA MET A 321 -15.72 -9.13 -12.87
C MET A 321 -15.37 -10.62 -12.97
N ARG A 322 -14.07 -10.99 -13.10
CA ARG A 322 -13.64 -12.40 -13.28
C ARG A 322 -12.35 -12.72 -12.56
N THR A 323 -12.22 -13.94 -12.09
CA THR A 323 -10.91 -14.55 -11.83
C THR A 323 -10.12 -14.65 -13.13
N THR A 324 -8.81 -14.45 -13.08
CA THR A 324 -7.92 -14.56 -14.23
C THR A 324 -6.72 -15.43 -13.88
N CYS A 325 -6.30 -16.29 -14.81
CA CYS A 325 -5.07 -17.09 -14.69
C CYS A 325 -4.26 -16.93 -15.99
N VAL A 326 -2.99 -16.54 -15.86
CA VAL A 326 -2.09 -16.32 -16.99
C VAL A 326 -0.76 -17.04 -16.78
N ALA A 327 -0.23 -17.65 -17.85
CA ALA A 327 1.13 -18.20 -17.83
C ALA A 327 2.14 -17.05 -17.88
N THR A 328 3.08 -17.05 -16.92
CA THR A 328 4.10 -15.97 -16.77
C THR A 328 5.52 -16.47 -17.07
N GLN A 329 5.76 -17.79 -16.93
CA GLN A 329 7.06 -18.39 -17.22
C GLN A 329 6.86 -19.73 -17.93
N LEU A 330 7.80 -20.08 -18.81
CA LEU A 330 7.82 -21.35 -19.54
C LEU A 330 9.26 -21.85 -19.66
N ALA A 331 9.47 -23.13 -19.37
CA ALA A 331 10.74 -23.80 -19.53
C ALA A 331 10.53 -25.23 -20.07
N GLY A 332 11.47 -25.72 -20.89
CA GLY A 332 11.36 -27.10 -21.41
C GLY A 332 12.56 -27.51 -22.24
N GLY A 333 12.93 -28.82 -22.15
CA GLY A 333 14.05 -29.38 -22.86
C GLY A 333 15.42 -29.04 -22.23
N HIS A 334 16.47 -29.69 -22.69
CA HIS A 334 17.85 -29.50 -22.22
C HIS A 334 18.89 -29.58 -23.32
N ALA A 335 18.53 -30.09 -24.53
CA ALA A 335 19.40 -30.18 -25.66
C ALA A 335 18.60 -30.21 -26.99
N GLU A 336 19.16 -29.63 -28.04
CA GLU A 336 18.50 -29.50 -29.37
C GLU A 336 18.21 -30.83 -30.06
N ASN A 337 19.00 -31.86 -29.73
CA ASN A 337 18.89 -33.18 -30.34
C ASN A 337 18.25 -34.24 -29.41
N ALA A 338 17.65 -33.82 -28.31
CA ALA A 338 16.96 -34.68 -27.34
C ALA A 338 15.47 -34.32 -27.22
N LEU A 339 14.62 -35.33 -27.08
CA LEU A 339 13.22 -35.10 -26.69
C LEU A 339 13.16 -34.60 -25.22
N PRO A 340 12.32 -33.61 -24.91
CA PRO A 340 12.26 -33.02 -23.58
C PRO A 340 11.78 -34.03 -22.55
N GLN A 341 12.56 -34.16 -21.45
CA GLN A 341 12.17 -35.00 -20.32
C GLN A 341 11.22 -34.28 -19.39
N THR A 342 11.26 -32.94 -19.40
CA THR A 342 10.40 -32.10 -18.59
C THR A 342 10.05 -30.82 -19.36
N ALA A 343 8.80 -30.38 -19.25
CA ALA A 343 8.36 -29.05 -19.58
C ALA A 343 7.53 -28.51 -18.41
N ALA A 344 7.76 -27.25 -18.05
CA ALA A 344 7.09 -26.61 -16.92
C ALA A 344 6.67 -25.19 -17.25
N ALA A 345 5.58 -24.72 -16.64
CA ALA A 345 5.12 -23.34 -16.71
C ALA A 345 4.72 -22.87 -15.32
N ILE A 346 4.93 -21.59 -15.07
CA ILE A 346 4.33 -20.89 -13.94
C ILE A 346 3.07 -20.19 -14.43
N VAL A 347 1.97 -20.37 -13.71
CA VAL A 347 0.68 -19.75 -13.95
C VAL A 347 0.31 -18.92 -12.74
N ASN A 348 0.18 -17.62 -12.92
CA ASN A 348 -0.32 -16.72 -11.90
C ASN A 348 -1.82 -16.51 -12.04
N CYS A 349 -2.55 -16.72 -10.95
CA CYS A 349 -3.99 -16.48 -10.85
C CYS A 349 -4.26 -15.29 -9.95
N ARG A 350 -5.18 -14.43 -10.37
CA ARG A 350 -5.78 -13.36 -9.59
C ARG A 350 -7.24 -13.70 -9.36
N ILE A 351 -7.54 -14.27 -8.22
CA ILE A 351 -8.83 -14.85 -7.87
C ILE A 351 -9.73 -13.76 -7.29
N LEU A 352 -11.01 -13.76 -7.63
CA LEU A 352 -11.99 -12.88 -6.98
C LEU A 352 -12.10 -13.25 -5.49
N PRO A 353 -12.16 -12.29 -4.57
CA PRO A 353 -12.07 -12.56 -3.12
C PRO A 353 -13.25 -13.37 -2.56
N GLN A 354 -14.38 -13.45 -3.27
CA GLN A 354 -15.50 -14.31 -2.93
C GLN A 354 -15.37 -15.74 -3.45
N GLU A 355 -14.33 -16.07 -4.24
CA GLU A 355 -14.07 -17.40 -4.79
C GLU A 355 -12.95 -18.10 -4.00
N SER A 356 -12.97 -19.42 -3.97
CA SER A 356 -11.94 -20.19 -3.27
C SER A 356 -10.75 -20.54 -4.18
N SER A 357 -9.55 -20.58 -3.61
CA SER A 357 -8.35 -21.06 -4.30
C SER A 357 -8.51 -22.52 -4.75
N ASP A 358 -9.08 -23.39 -3.92
CA ASP A 358 -9.35 -24.79 -4.27
C ASP A 358 -10.29 -24.91 -5.47
N GLY A 359 -11.35 -24.10 -5.54
CA GLY A 359 -12.29 -24.05 -6.67
C GLY A 359 -11.59 -23.59 -7.96
N THR A 360 -10.70 -22.61 -7.83
CA THR A 360 -9.88 -22.13 -8.95
C THR A 360 -8.92 -23.21 -9.45
N ILE A 361 -8.20 -23.88 -8.53
CA ILE A 361 -7.28 -24.99 -8.86
C ILE A 361 -8.05 -26.15 -9.54
N ALA A 362 -9.20 -26.53 -9.03
CA ALA A 362 -10.05 -27.56 -9.63
C ALA A 362 -10.51 -27.15 -11.05
N THR A 363 -10.85 -25.87 -11.24
CA THR A 363 -11.21 -25.35 -12.57
C THR A 363 -10.02 -25.38 -13.52
N VAL A 364 -8.83 -24.95 -13.07
CA VAL A 364 -7.60 -25.02 -13.87
C VAL A 364 -7.34 -26.48 -14.30
N ARG A 365 -7.33 -27.46 -13.39
CA ARG A 365 -7.14 -28.87 -13.70
C ARG A 365 -8.13 -29.38 -14.74
N ARG A 366 -9.40 -29.03 -14.58
CA ARG A 366 -10.46 -29.41 -15.54
C ARG A 366 -10.24 -28.79 -16.93
N VAL A 367 -9.80 -27.54 -17.00
CA VAL A 367 -9.56 -26.80 -18.24
C VAL A 367 -8.34 -27.34 -18.99
N LEU A 368 -7.27 -27.68 -18.26
CA LEU A 368 -6.07 -28.29 -18.85
C LEU A 368 -6.42 -29.60 -19.57
N ALA A 369 -7.40 -30.35 -19.09
CA ALA A 369 -7.94 -31.58 -19.70
C ALA A 369 -6.85 -32.57 -20.13
N ASN A 370 -5.79 -32.72 -19.30
CA ASN A 370 -4.68 -33.64 -19.51
C ASN A 370 -4.10 -34.05 -18.16
N ASP A 371 -4.30 -35.33 -17.80
CA ASP A 371 -3.85 -35.89 -16.53
C ASP A 371 -2.31 -36.02 -16.42
N ALA A 372 -1.59 -35.93 -17.55
CA ALA A 372 -0.13 -35.87 -17.55
C ALA A 372 0.41 -34.51 -17.03
N VAL A 373 -0.40 -33.47 -17.00
CA VAL A 373 -0.03 -32.16 -16.45
C VAL A 373 -0.21 -32.18 -14.93
N ARG A 374 0.87 -32.28 -14.21
CA ARG A 374 0.88 -32.12 -12.75
C ARG A 374 0.70 -30.65 -12.38
N VAL A 375 -0.29 -30.35 -11.55
CA VAL A 375 -0.55 -29.00 -11.03
C VAL A 375 -0.18 -28.97 -9.54
N THR A 376 0.79 -28.15 -9.19
CA THR A 376 1.23 -27.92 -7.79
C THR A 376 1.12 -26.44 -7.45
N ILE A 377 0.93 -26.14 -6.16
CA ILE A 377 0.96 -24.77 -5.64
C ILE A 377 2.43 -24.38 -5.47
N ASP A 378 2.83 -23.28 -6.08
CA ASP A 378 4.17 -22.69 -5.96
C ASP A 378 4.17 -21.55 -4.92
N TYR A 379 3.09 -20.77 -4.88
CA TYR A 379 2.80 -19.81 -3.82
C TYR A 379 1.32 -19.93 -3.42
N ASP A 380 1.07 -20.19 -2.15
CA ASP A 380 -0.29 -20.45 -1.63
C ASP A 380 -1.08 -19.15 -1.47
N ALA A 381 -2.38 -19.27 -1.63
CA ALA A 381 -3.30 -18.13 -1.59
C ALA A 381 -3.67 -17.80 -0.13
N ILE A 382 -3.61 -16.52 0.20
CA ILE A 382 -4.15 -15.99 1.45
C ILE A 382 -5.50 -15.33 1.14
N ALA A 383 -6.57 -15.80 1.78
CA ALA A 383 -7.90 -15.23 1.59
C ALA A 383 -7.96 -13.77 2.05
N SER A 384 -8.67 -12.93 1.30
CA SER A 384 -8.87 -11.53 1.64
C SER A 384 -10.34 -11.16 1.40
N PRO A 385 -11.25 -11.41 2.37
CA PRO A 385 -12.66 -11.11 2.18
C PRO A 385 -12.87 -9.60 1.95
N PRO A 386 -13.82 -9.20 1.06
CA PRO A 386 -14.12 -7.80 0.84
C PRO A 386 -14.57 -7.11 2.14
N SER A 387 -14.15 -5.86 2.33
CA SER A 387 -14.62 -5.03 3.44
C SER A 387 -16.06 -4.56 3.17
N PRO A 388 -16.97 -4.60 4.15
CA PRO A 388 -18.34 -4.16 3.98
C PRO A 388 -18.41 -2.63 3.83
N LEU A 389 -19.21 -2.13 2.90
CA LEU A 389 -19.37 -0.69 2.66
C LEU A 389 -20.34 -0.06 3.70
N THR A 390 -19.90 0.04 4.95
CA THR A 390 -20.71 0.54 6.07
C THR A 390 -20.70 2.07 6.16
N ALA A 391 -21.80 2.66 6.61
CA ALA A 391 -21.94 4.10 6.79
C ALA A 391 -20.89 4.69 7.76
N ASP A 392 -20.53 3.97 8.83
CA ASP A 392 -19.54 4.40 9.82
C ASP A 392 -18.17 4.71 9.23
N VAL A 393 -17.80 4.07 8.11
CA VAL A 393 -16.58 4.30 7.38
C VAL A 393 -16.81 5.17 6.17
N MET A 394 -17.81 4.82 5.34
CA MET A 394 -18.01 5.47 4.06
C MET A 394 -18.52 6.91 4.20
N ASP A 395 -19.38 7.23 5.17
CA ASP A 395 -19.93 8.58 5.29
C ASP A 395 -18.86 9.63 5.56
N PRO A 396 -17.96 9.53 6.58
CA PRO A 396 -16.90 10.52 6.78
C PRO A 396 -15.92 10.57 5.61
N VAL A 397 -15.53 9.44 5.02
CA VAL A 397 -14.64 9.38 3.85
C VAL A 397 -15.26 10.12 2.67
N VAL A 398 -16.51 9.81 2.33
CA VAL A 398 -17.23 10.40 1.18
C VAL A 398 -17.50 11.89 1.42
N GLN A 399 -17.89 12.27 2.65
CA GLN A 399 -18.17 13.66 2.97
C GLN A 399 -16.93 14.54 2.78
N ILE A 400 -15.79 14.12 3.36
CA ILE A 400 -14.53 14.89 3.27
C ILE A 400 -14.03 14.94 1.83
N ALA A 401 -14.12 13.82 1.08
CA ALA A 401 -13.76 13.79 -0.33
C ALA A 401 -14.59 14.83 -1.14
N LYS A 402 -15.91 14.89 -0.92
CA LYS A 402 -16.78 15.88 -1.59
C LYS A 402 -16.51 17.32 -1.19
N GLU A 403 -16.11 17.56 0.06
CA GLU A 403 -15.76 18.90 0.53
C GLU A 403 -14.44 19.39 -0.09
N MET A 404 -13.44 18.51 -0.16
CA MET A 404 -12.12 18.86 -0.71
C MET A 404 -12.10 18.86 -2.24
N PHE A 405 -12.85 17.98 -2.87
CA PHE A 405 -12.87 17.77 -4.31
C PHE A 405 -14.31 17.84 -4.84
N PRO A 406 -14.93 19.04 -4.84
CA PRO A 406 -16.33 19.19 -5.24
C PRO A 406 -16.55 18.81 -6.70
N GLY A 407 -17.58 17.99 -6.93
CA GLY A 407 -18.01 17.60 -8.27
C GLY A 407 -17.39 16.32 -8.81
N ILE A 408 -16.36 15.73 -8.15
CA ILE A 408 -15.87 14.41 -8.54
C ILE A 408 -16.68 13.30 -7.84
N PRO A 409 -16.89 12.15 -8.48
CA PRO A 409 -17.53 11.01 -7.84
C PRO A 409 -16.59 10.28 -6.88
N VAL A 410 -17.17 9.60 -5.90
CA VAL A 410 -16.49 8.61 -5.09
C VAL A 410 -16.80 7.23 -5.63
N ILE A 411 -15.76 6.44 -5.89
CA ILE A 411 -15.85 5.10 -6.47
C ILE A 411 -15.23 4.09 -5.50
N THR A 412 -15.87 2.96 -5.31
CA THR A 412 -15.27 1.83 -4.59
C THR A 412 -14.49 0.97 -5.56
N GLU A 413 -13.36 0.41 -5.15
CA GLU A 413 -12.50 -0.41 -5.98
C GLU A 413 -12.14 -1.74 -5.33
N MET A 414 -11.95 -2.75 -6.19
CA MET A 414 -11.24 -3.97 -5.89
C MET A 414 -9.88 -3.94 -6.58
N SER A 415 -8.80 -3.77 -5.82
CA SER A 415 -7.44 -3.82 -6.35
C SER A 415 -7.13 -5.19 -6.98
N SER A 416 -6.37 -5.18 -8.07
CA SER A 416 -5.78 -6.40 -8.63
C SER A 416 -4.45 -6.78 -7.96
N GLY A 417 -3.84 -5.87 -7.20
CA GLY A 417 -2.70 -6.09 -6.32
C GLY A 417 -3.11 -6.62 -4.95
N ALA A 418 -2.15 -6.67 -4.04
CA ALA A 418 -2.34 -6.97 -2.63
C ALA A 418 -1.66 -5.87 -1.82
N THR A 419 -2.14 -5.62 -0.61
CA THR A 419 -1.54 -4.72 0.38
C THR A 419 -1.56 -5.40 1.75
N ASP A 420 -0.97 -4.77 2.75
CA ASP A 420 -1.09 -5.19 4.15
C ASP A 420 -2.55 -5.42 4.61
N GLY A 421 -3.50 -4.79 3.94
CA GLY A 421 -4.94 -4.96 4.17
C GLY A 421 -5.43 -6.40 4.06
N LEU A 422 -4.76 -7.21 3.23
CA LEU A 422 -4.98 -8.65 3.08
C LEU A 422 -4.99 -9.38 4.44
N TYR A 423 -3.94 -9.19 5.24
CA TYR A 423 -3.80 -9.88 6.53
C TYR A 423 -4.81 -9.37 7.57
N LEU A 424 -5.09 -8.07 7.56
CA LEU A 424 -6.04 -7.47 8.48
C LEU A 424 -7.47 -7.97 8.22
N ARG A 425 -7.90 -7.99 6.94
CA ARG A 425 -9.20 -8.55 6.56
C ARG A 425 -9.32 -10.03 6.92
N ASN A 426 -8.25 -10.79 6.76
CA ASN A 426 -8.22 -12.22 7.09
C ASN A 426 -8.41 -12.49 8.59
N VAL A 427 -7.97 -11.59 9.47
CA VAL A 427 -8.20 -11.67 10.92
C VAL A 427 -9.44 -10.89 11.39
N GLY A 428 -10.31 -10.48 10.46
CA GLY A 428 -11.59 -9.88 10.76
C GLY A 428 -11.56 -8.37 11.06
N ILE A 429 -10.51 -7.64 10.64
CA ILE A 429 -10.48 -6.17 10.64
C ILE A 429 -10.80 -5.69 9.23
N PRO A 430 -12.01 -5.16 8.95
CA PRO A 430 -12.31 -4.54 7.65
C PRO A 430 -11.29 -3.44 7.35
N THR A 431 -10.69 -3.47 6.16
CA THR A 431 -9.62 -2.52 5.79
C THR A 431 -9.98 -1.83 4.48
N TYR A 432 -9.81 -0.51 4.48
CA TYR A 432 -10.14 0.36 3.34
C TYR A 432 -8.92 1.17 2.94
N GLY A 433 -8.57 1.17 1.66
CA GLY A 433 -7.57 2.06 1.10
C GLY A 433 -8.16 3.45 0.86
N VAL A 434 -7.56 4.49 1.46
CA VAL A 434 -8.06 5.89 1.42
C VAL A 434 -6.91 6.89 1.50
N SER A 435 -5.94 6.80 0.61
CA SER A 435 -4.74 7.64 0.66
C SER A 435 -5.02 9.13 0.40
N ALA A 436 -6.00 9.45 -0.44
CA ALA A 436 -6.20 10.77 -1.03
C ALA A 436 -4.94 11.33 -1.72
N LEU A 437 -4.01 10.47 -2.10
CA LEU A 437 -2.90 10.82 -2.99
C LEU A 437 -3.44 10.85 -4.43
N GLY A 438 -3.11 11.91 -5.16
CA GLY A 438 -3.51 12.02 -6.56
C GLY A 438 -2.51 11.32 -7.46
N GLU A 439 -3.00 10.45 -8.31
CA GLU A 439 -2.23 9.76 -9.33
C GLU A 439 -2.69 10.17 -10.73
N ASP A 440 -1.74 10.48 -11.59
CA ASP A 440 -2.02 10.75 -13.00
C ASP A 440 -2.33 9.42 -13.71
N THR A 441 -3.51 9.30 -14.32
CA THR A 441 -3.97 8.06 -14.96
C THR A 441 -3.10 7.62 -16.13
N ASP A 442 -2.31 8.52 -16.71
CA ASP A 442 -1.38 8.30 -17.81
C ASP A 442 0.11 8.31 -17.41
N ASP A 443 0.43 8.51 -16.13
CA ASP A 443 1.82 8.58 -15.62
C ASP A 443 2.00 7.87 -14.27
N HIS A 444 1.58 6.63 -14.19
CA HIS A 444 1.77 5.80 -13.00
C HIS A 444 3.20 5.26 -12.95
N ARG A 445 3.99 5.66 -11.91
CA ARG A 445 5.42 5.32 -11.80
C ARG A 445 5.81 4.57 -10.53
N ALA A 446 4.87 4.15 -9.73
CA ALA A 446 5.16 3.24 -8.61
C ALA A 446 5.97 2.04 -9.10
N HIS A 447 6.99 1.62 -8.36
CA HIS A 447 7.98 0.58 -8.72
C HIS A 447 8.86 0.90 -9.94
N GLY A 448 8.57 1.97 -10.67
CA GLY A 448 9.36 2.41 -11.83
C GLY A 448 10.55 3.30 -11.46
N ARG A 449 11.33 3.69 -12.46
CA ARG A 449 12.34 4.73 -12.33
C ARG A 449 11.68 6.11 -12.31
N ASP A 450 12.35 7.08 -11.66
CA ASP A 450 11.86 8.45 -11.55
C ASP A 450 10.42 8.50 -11.00
N GLU A 451 10.14 7.67 -9.99
CA GLU A 451 8.87 7.68 -9.28
C GLU A 451 8.57 9.08 -8.78
N ARG A 452 7.30 9.50 -8.91
CA ARG A 452 6.91 10.85 -8.54
C ARG A 452 5.42 10.97 -8.24
N ILE A 453 5.08 11.97 -7.42
CA ILE A 453 3.71 12.46 -7.27
C ILE A 453 3.67 13.98 -7.42
N ARG A 454 2.50 14.53 -7.72
CA ARG A 454 2.31 15.99 -7.72
C ARG A 454 2.51 16.56 -6.32
N VAL A 455 3.18 17.71 -6.21
CA VAL A 455 3.39 18.42 -4.94
C VAL A 455 2.05 18.70 -4.24
N GLN A 456 1.05 19.17 -4.98
CA GLN A 456 -0.27 19.46 -4.43
C GLN A 456 -0.96 18.19 -3.91
N SER A 457 -0.81 17.06 -4.60
CA SER A 457 -1.37 15.77 -4.22
C SER A 457 -0.90 15.31 -2.83
N PHE A 458 0.38 15.48 -2.51
CA PHE A 458 0.89 15.19 -1.18
C PHE A 458 0.22 16.06 -0.11
N TYR A 459 0.10 17.37 -0.34
CA TYR A 459 -0.53 18.27 0.62
C TYR A 459 -2.04 18.04 0.75
N ASP A 460 -2.71 17.65 -0.34
CA ASP A 460 -4.12 17.26 -0.30
C ASP A 460 -4.32 16.00 0.57
N SER A 461 -3.44 15.01 0.46
CA SER A 461 -3.45 13.83 1.33
C SER A 461 -3.24 14.20 2.80
N VAL A 462 -2.26 15.07 3.10
CA VAL A 462 -2.02 15.55 4.47
C VAL A 462 -3.27 16.22 5.05
N GLU A 463 -3.93 17.09 4.29
CA GLU A 463 -5.15 17.78 4.72
C GLU A 463 -6.34 16.82 4.84
N TYR A 464 -6.47 15.87 3.92
CA TYR A 464 -7.52 14.84 3.97
C TYR A 464 -7.43 14.02 5.26
N TRP A 465 -6.25 13.50 5.59
CA TRP A 465 -6.03 12.75 6.81
C TRP A 465 -6.29 13.57 8.08
N TYR A 466 -5.90 14.84 8.09
CA TYR A 466 -6.22 15.74 9.20
C TYR A 466 -7.73 15.86 9.45
N ARG A 467 -8.50 16.10 8.39
CA ARG A 467 -9.96 16.18 8.48
C ARG A 467 -10.57 14.85 8.89
N LEU A 468 -10.05 13.76 8.36
CA LEU A 468 -10.58 12.41 8.64
C LEU A 468 -10.38 12.02 10.11
N PHE A 469 -9.21 12.27 10.70
CA PHE A 469 -8.98 12.06 12.13
C PHE A 469 -9.93 12.86 13.02
N ARG A 470 -10.31 14.05 12.59
CA ARG A 470 -11.22 14.92 13.35
C ARG A 470 -12.69 14.54 13.18
N ALA A 471 -13.05 13.85 12.11
CA ALA A 471 -14.41 13.40 11.81
C ALA A 471 -14.75 12.03 12.43
N LEU A 472 -13.75 11.18 12.67
CA LEU A 472 -13.88 9.83 13.24
C LEU A 472 -13.90 9.85 14.76
#